data_6b8aba5121de110ca4c4d18d390b9779
#
_entry.id   6b8aba5121de110ca4c4d18d390b9779
#
_cell.length_a   1.000
_cell.length_b   1.000
_cell.length_c   1.000
_cell.angle_alpha   90.00
_cell.angle_beta   90.00
_cell.angle_gamma   90.00
#
_symmetry.space_group_name_H-M   'P 1'
#
loop_
_entity.id
_entity.type
_entity.pdbx_description
1 polymer ?
#
loop_
_entity_poly.entity_id
_entity_poly.type
_entity_poly.pdbx_seq_one_letter_code
_entity_poly.pdbx_strand_id
1 'polypeptide(L)'
;MTSKNSRRNLIWGAVVLGVLLLGANFAAAQTPSPALLVLEKSDSMLAIVDPATLQIVARVPAGPDPHEIVASSDGKLAYISNYGGADSALNTIAVIDLVARKALPPINLGALRSTHGLAFAGGKLYFTAETNKVIGRYDPATQSVDWVLGTGQDRTHMVAVSESLDRIFTSNVSSGTISIIEENAVAAGSGPRKTWRVTNIAAGHGTEGFDVSPDGKEIWAASAQDATVTIIDVTSKRATQTLPISVRGTNRLKFTPDGTRVLISGLGGGAGSNLVVLEAATRKEVKKFDLGGGAAGIVMVPDGSRAYVAVSGKDKVAVVDLKSMEVSGSVSTGKQPDGLAWVQGKK
;
A
#
# COMPACT_ATOMS: atom_id res chain seq x y z
N MET A 1 -50.25 57.11 72.25
CA MET A 1 -50.14 55.65 72.24
C MET A 1 -49.46 55.32 70.95
N THR A 2 -48.17 55.11 70.95
CA THR A 2 -47.29 55.03 69.78
C THR A 2 -46.61 53.73 69.73
N SER A 3 -46.87 52.90 68.67
CA SER A 3 -46.24 51.68 68.39
C SER A 3 -44.99 51.95 67.51
N LYS A 4 -43.80 51.48 67.96
CA LYS A 4 -42.55 51.53 67.22
C LYS A 4 -42.38 50.17 66.44
N ASN A 5 -42.39 50.28 65.11
CA ASN A 5 -41.99 49.15 64.23
C ASN A 5 -40.49 49.14 64.04
N SER A 6 -39.88 48.03 64.45
CA SER A 6 -38.48 47.69 64.21
C SER A 6 -38.38 46.94 62.87
N ARG A 7 -37.65 47.48 61.88
CA ARG A 7 -37.31 46.80 60.63
C ARG A 7 -35.97 46.07 60.81
N ARG A 8 -35.99 44.75 60.72
CA ARG A 8 -34.80 43.94 60.62
C ARG A 8 -34.39 43.86 59.15
N ASN A 9 -33.21 44.36 58.81
CA ASN A 9 -32.61 44.23 57.50
C ASN A 9 -31.94 42.85 57.43
N LEU A 10 -32.45 41.95 56.55
CA LEU A 10 -31.81 40.71 56.18
C LEU A 10 -30.86 41.03 55.03
N ILE A 11 -29.52 40.83 55.25
CA ILE A 11 -28.51 40.90 54.24
C ILE A 11 -28.37 39.51 53.64
N TRP A 12 -28.74 39.32 52.37
CA TRP A 12 -28.51 38.11 51.60
C TRP A 12 -27.12 38.20 51.02
N GLY A 13 -26.17 37.39 51.53
CA GLY A 13 -24.88 37.19 50.90
C GLY A 13 -25.00 36.21 49.74
N ALA A 14 -24.84 36.71 48.53
CA ALA A 14 -24.72 35.83 47.32
C ALA A 14 -23.34 35.24 47.28
N VAL A 15 -23.23 33.93 47.52
CA VAL A 15 -22.00 33.15 47.25
C VAL A 15 -21.98 32.79 45.78
N VAL A 16 -21.16 33.49 44.99
CA VAL A 16 -20.89 33.12 43.59
C VAL A 16 -19.85 32.01 43.58
N LEU A 17 -20.32 30.78 43.36
CA LEU A 17 -19.47 29.64 43.16
C LEU A 17 -18.92 29.68 41.71
N GLY A 18 -17.69 30.17 41.55
CA GLY A 18 -16.99 30.15 40.26
C GLY A 18 -16.59 28.73 39.90
N VAL A 19 -17.31 28.11 38.98
CA VAL A 19 -16.90 26.82 38.37
C VAL A 19 -15.82 27.15 37.33
N LEU A 20 -14.54 26.93 37.69
CA LEU A 20 -13.43 26.90 36.75
C LEU A 20 -13.54 25.63 35.89
N LEU A 21 -14.15 25.74 34.70
CA LEU A 21 -14.05 24.74 33.65
C LEU A 21 -12.60 24.76 33.13
N LEU A 22 -11.77 23.92 33.68
CA LEU A 22 -10.49 23.51 33.06
C LEU A 22 -10.83 22.78 31.76
N GLY A 23 -10.92 23.50 30.65
CA GLY A 23 -10.96 22.94 29.32
C GLY A 23 -9.65 22.24 29.05
N ALA A 24 -9.61 20.91 29.26
CA ALA A 24 -8.53 20.09 28.75
C ALA A 24 -8.61 20.18 27.22
N ASN A 25 -7.77 21.04 26.62
CA ASN A 25 -7.48 20.99 25.20
C ASN A 25 -6.78 19.64 24.94
N PHE A 26 -7.54 18.61 24.65
CA PHE A 26 -7.01 17.43 23.98
C PHE A 26 -6.58 17.89 22.59
N ALA A 27 -5.33 18.31 22.44
CA ALA A 27 -4.72 18.41 21.13
C ALA A 27 -4.91 17.04 20.48
N ALA A 28 -5.73 16.96 19.43
CA ALA A 28 -5.91 15.72 18.68
C ALA A 28 -4.50 15.26 18.27
N ALA A 29 -4.08 14.11 18.78
CA ALA A 29 -2.74 13.61 18.51
C ALA A 29 -2.59 13.48 16.98
N GLN A 30 -1.65 14.20 16.40
CA GLN A 30 -1.42 14.20 14.96
C GLN A 30 -0.90 12.83 14.51
N THR A 31 -1.19 12.46 13.26
CA THR A 31 -0.56 11.29 12.66
C THR A 31 0.95 11.48 12.67
N PRO A 32 1.73 10.47 13.11
CA PRO A 32 3.19 10.56 13.08
C PRO A 32 3.68 10.89 11.67
N SER A 33 4.76 11.62 11.59
CA SER A 33 5.37 11.98 10.33
C SER A 33 6.88 11.79 10.47
N PRO A 34 7.43 10.66 9.95
CA PRO A 34 6.79 9.64 9.09
C PRO A 34 5.80 8.71 9.80
N ALA A 35 5.01 7.96 9.03
CA ALA A 35 4.10 6.92 9.54
C ALA A 35 4.17 5.63 8.69
N LEU A 36 3.99 4.49 9.34
CA LEU A 36 3.74 3.21 8.68
C LEU A 36 2.23 2.94 8.68
N LEU A 37 1.68 2.65 7.53
CA LEU A 37 0.29 2.26 7.31
C LEU A 37 0.22 0.75 7.13
N VAL A 38 -0.69 0.08 7.84
CA VAL A 38 -0.85 -1.38 7.83
C VAL A 38 -2.31 -1.72 7.65
N LEU A 39 -2.65 -2.45 6.61
CA LEU A 39 -3.99 -3.01 6.45
C LEU A 39 -4.15 -4.25 7.31
N GLU A 40 -5.13 -4.25 8.20
CA GLU A 40 -5.59 -5.37 9.00
C GLU A 40 -6.79 -6.00 8.26
N LYS A 41 -6.48 -6.85 7.28
CA LYS A 41 -7.40 -7.28 6.23
C LYS A 41 -8.67 -7.94 6.77
N SER A 42 -8.53 -8.92 7.64
CA SER A 42 -9.68 -9.63 8.22
C SER A 42 -10.51 -8.78 9.19
N ASP A 43 -9.93 -7.71 9.73
CA ASP A 43 -10.63 -6.78 10.61
C ASP A 43 -11.21 -5.58 9.84
N SER A 44 -10.91 -5.47 8.52
CA SER A 44 -11.32 -4.35 7.66
C SER A 44 -10.87 -2.98 8.21
N MET A 45 -9.66 -2.92 8.76
CA MET A 45 -9.11 -1.74 9.41
C MET A 45 -7.78 -1.32 8.79
N LEU A 46 -7.49 -0.04 8.87
CA LEU A 46 -6.17 0.54 8.68
C LEU A 46 -5.58 0.87 10.05
N ALA A 47 -4.45 0.26 10.40
CA ALA A 47 -3.63 0.68 11.53
C ALA A 47 -2.60 1.73 11.08
N ILE A 48 -2.53 2.84 11.82
CA ILE A 48 -1.51 3.88 11.67
C ILE A 48 -0.48 3.65 12.78
N VAL A 49 0.77 3.41 12.38
CA VAL A 49 1.85 3.04 13.29
C VAL A 49 2.89 4.15 13.34
N ASP A 50 3.33 4.50 14.53
CA ASP A 50 4.53 5.32 14.74
C ASP A 50 5.77 4.43 14.55
N PRO A 51 6.60 4.67 13.52
CA PRO A 51 7.76 3.82 13.24
C PRO A 51 8.91 3.99 14.23
N ALA A 52 8.91 5.04 15.04
CA ALA A 52 9.92 5.27 16.07
C ALA A 52 9.65 4.41 17.31
N THR A 53 8.39 4.28 17.69
CA THR A 53 7.96 3.54 18.88
C THR A 53 7.40 2.14 18.57
N LEU A 54 7.09 1.86 17.30
CA LEU A 54 6.41 0.66 16.82
C LEU A 54 5.01 0.48 17.43
N GLN A 55 4.38 1.56 17.89
CA GLN A 55 3.05 1.55 18.48
C GLN A 55 1.98 1.95 17.46
N ILE A 56 0.84 1.29 17.51
CA ILE A 56 -0.34 1.70 16.76
C ILE A 56 -0.95 2.91 17.47
N VAL A 57 -1.00 4.03 16.76
CA VAL A 57 -1.51 5.31 17.27
C VAL A 57 -2.96 5.58 16.89
N ALA A 58 -3.47 4.87 15.88
CA ALA A 58 -4.87 4.91 15.48
C ALA A 58 -5.25 3.69 14.66
N ARG A 59 -6.55 3.35 14.66
CA ARG A 59 -7.20 2.44 13.73
C ARG A 59 -8.37 3.13 13.08
N VAL A 60 -8.50 2.99 11.77
CA VAL A 60 -9.55 3.63 10.96
C VAL A 60 -10.22 2.57 10.10
N PRO A 61 -11.56 2.54 9.96
CA PRO A 61 -12.23 1.63 9.04
C PRO A 61 -11.70 1.78 7.61
N ALA A 62 -11.28 0.66 7.00
CA ALA A 62 -10.66 0.61 5.67
C ALA A 62 -11.62 0.13 4.55
N GLY A 63 -12.89 -0.05 4.89
CA GLY A 63 -13.84 -0.70 3.99
C GLY A 63 -13.67 -2.23 3.96
N PRO A 64 -14.56 -2.94 3.25
CA PRO A 64 -14.54 -4.39 3.21
C PRO A 64 -13.37 -4.92 2.37
N ASP A 65 -12.76 -6.00 2.83
CA ASP A 65 -11.69 -6.75 2.16
C ASP A 65 -10.57 -5.84 1.59
N PRO A 66 -9.87 -5.06 2.45
CA PRO A 66 -8.80 -4.18 2.02
C PRO A 66 -7.54 -4.97 1.65
N HIS A 67 -6.97 -4.73 0.46
CA HIS A 67 -5.79 -5.47 -0.04
C HIS A 67 -4.53 -4.61 -0.19
N GLU A 68 -4.60 -3.55 -1.00
CA GLU A 68 -3.45 -2.68 -1.26
C GLU A 68 -3.74 -1.25 -0.79
N ILE A 69 -2.66 -0.55 -0.44
CA ILE A 69 -2.73 0.82 0.08
C ILE A 69 -1.62 1.68 -0.52
N VAL A 70 -1.97 2.90 -0.88
CA VAL A 70 -1.00 3.94 -1.25
C VAL A 70 -1.36 5.25 -0.57
N ALA A 71 -0.35 6.07 -0.29
CA ALA A 71 -0.56 7.43 0.21
C ALA A 71 -0.50 8.45 -0.93
N SER A 72 -1.22 9.56 -0.78
CA SER A 72 -1.03 10.75 -1.62
C SER A 72 0.37 11.33 -1.43
N SER A 73 0.90 12.02 -2.44
CA SER A 73 2.26 12.58 -2.39
C SER A 73 2.47 13.61 -1.28
N ASP A 74 1.40 14.27 -0.82
CA ASP A 74 1.44 15.20 0.31
C ASP A 74 1.26 14.52 1.67
N GLY A 75 1.07 13.18 1.69
CA GLY A 75 0.91 12.38 2.90
C GLY A 75 -0.38 12.60 3.67
N LYS A 76 -1.38 13.29 3.10
CA LYS A 76 -2.63 13.60 3.81
C LYS A 76 -3.72 12.57 3.62
N LEU A 77 -3.72 11.86 2.51
CA LEU A 77 -4.71 10.84 2.18
C LEU A 77 -4.05 9.49 2.00
N ALA A 78 -4.78 8.44 2.35
CA ALA A 78 -4.49 7.08 1.91
C ALA A 78 -5.66 6.56 1.07
N TYR A 79 -5.33 5.79 0.04
CA TYR A 79 -6.27 5.09 -0.84
C TYR A 79 -6.08 3.61 -0.66
N ILE A 80 -7.18 2.88 -0.47
CA ILE A 80 -7.18 1.46 -0.14
C ILE A 80 -8.11 0.73 -1.10
N SER A 81 -7.59 -0.28 -1.81
CA SER A 81 -8.42 -1.11 -2.67
C SER A 81 -9.30 -2.05 -1.85
N ASN A 82 -10.60 -2.07 -2.17
CA ASN A 82 -11.55 -3.03 -1.63
C ASN A 82 -11.83 -4.07 -2.73
N TYR A 83 -11.20 -5.25 -2.57
CA TYR A 83 -11.14 -6.23 -3.64
C TYR A 83 -12.43 -7.06 -3.77
N GLY A 84 -12.88 -7.64 -2.66
CA GLY A 84 -13.97 -8.59 -2.62
C GLY A 84 -13.58 -9.99 -3.06
N GLY A 85 -14.34 -10.97 -2.58
CA GLY A 85 -14.15 -12.38 -2.95
C GLY A 85 -14.81 -12.76 -4.26
N ALA A 86 -14.76 -14.06 -4.58
CA ALA A 86 -15.35 -14.63 -5.80
C ALA A 86 -16.87 -14.35 -5.95
N ASP A 87 -17.58 -14.29 -4.82
CA ASP A 87 -19.03 -14.10 -4.79
C ASP A 87 -19.47 -12.63 -4.67
N SER A 88 -18.53 -11.70 -4.44
CA SER A 88 -18.82 -10.28 -4.20
C SER A 88 -17.70 -9.39 -4.67
N ALA A 89 -17.47 -9.36 -5.98
CA ALA A 89 -16.49 -8.44 -6.58
C ALA A 89 -16.85 -6.98 -6.26
N LEU A 90 -16.07 -6.33 -5.41
CA LEU A 90 -16.29 -4.95 -4.98
C LEU A 90 -15.81 -3.95 -6.04
N ASN A 91 -16.31 -2.73 -5.95
CA ASN A 91 -16.03 -1.66 -6.91
C ASN A 91 -15.69 -0.34 -6.21
N THR A 92 -15.07 -0.40 -5.04
CA THR A 92 -14.75 0.79 -4.26
C THR A 92 -13.26 0.87 -3.94
N ILE A 93 -12.79 2.11 -3.79
CA ILE A 93 -11.52 2.43 -3.16
C ILE A 93 -11.84 3.26 -1.91
N ALA A 94 -11.47 2.77 -0.74
CA ALA A 94 -11.64 3.53 0.48
C ALA A 94 -10.63 4.69 0.53
N VAL A 95 -11.06 5.82 1.08
CA VAL A 95 -10.24 7.04 1.22
C VAL A 95 -10.15 7.38 2.70
N ILE A 96 -8.93 7.53 3.20
CA ILE A 96 -8.69 7.87 4.60
C ILE A 96 -7.99 9.22 4.68
N ASP A 97 -8.58 10.13 5.45
CA ASP A 97 -7.91 11.34 5.89
C ASP A 97 -6.91 10.96 7.01
N LEU A 98 -5.64 10.99 6.69
CA LEU A 98 -4.56 10.63 7.62
C LEU A 98 -4.33 11.72 8.67
N VAL A 99 -4.71 12.98 8.40
CA VAL A 99 -4.58 14.08 9.36
C VAL A 99 -5.67 13.98 10.42
N ALA A 100 -6.93 13.84 9.98
CA ALA A 100 -8.08 13.68 10.86
C ALA A 100 -8.27 12.25 11.39
N ARG A 101 -7.52 11.27 10.84
CA ARG A 101 -7.62 9.83 11.17
C ARG A 101 -9.03 9.29 11.05
N LYS A 102 -9.66 9.57 9.92
CA LYS A 102 -11.04 9.16 9.65
C LYS A 102 -11.24 8.70 8.21
N ALA A 103 -12.18 7.78 8.01
CA ALA A 103 -12.65 7.42 6.69
C ALA A 103 -13.44 8.57 6.07
N LEU A 104 -13.19 8.80 4.79
CA LEU A 104 -13.96 9.70 3.92
C LEU A 104 -14.92 8.86 3.05
N PRO A 105 -15.87 9.48 2.34
CA PRO A 105 -16.68 8.77 1.36
C PRO A 105 -15.79 8.01 0.36
N PRO A 106 -16.04 6.72 0.11
CA PRO A 106 -15.22 5.93 -0.79
C PRO A 106 -15.43 6.35 -2.25
N ILE A 107 -14.42 6.13 -3.07
CA ILE A 107 -14.52 6.28 -4.52
C ILE A 107 -15.30 5.07 -5.05
N ASN A 108 -16.41 5.32 -5.72
CA ASN A 108 -17.18 4.31 -6.42
C ASN A 108 -16.71 4.23 -7.88
N LEU A 109 -16.26 3.07 -8.30
CA LEU A 109 -15.71 2.83 -9.64
C LEU A 109 -16.77 2.34 -10.64
N GLY A 110 -18.05 2.31 -10.25
CA GLY A 110 -19.16 1.92 -11.12
C GLY A 110 -19.06 0.45 -11.55
N ALA A 111 -18.86 0.22 -12.82
CA ALA A 111 -18.76 -1.12 -13.41
C ALA A 111 -17.36 -1.77 -13.26
N LEU A 112 -16.34 -1.02 -12.84
CA LEU A 112 -15.00 -1.54 -12.65
C LEU A 112 -14.90 -2.26 -11.29
N ARG A 113 -14.53 -3.53 -11.30
CA ARG A 113 -14.65 -4.42 -10.13
C ARG A 113 -13.36 -5.15 -9.83
N SER A 114 -13.27 -5.65 -8.59
CA SER A 114 -12.10 -6.36 -8.06
C SER A 114 -10.85 -5.51 -8.18
N THR A 115 -10.92 -4.31 -7.59
CA THR A 115 -9.78 -3.38 -7.54
C THR A 115 -8.73 -3.94 -6.62
N HIS A 116 -7.51 -4.13 -7.13
CA HIS A 116 -6.41 -4.68 -6.34
C HIS A 116 -5.20 -3.74 -6.29
N GLY A 117 -4.35 -3.75 -7.30
CA GLY A 117 -3.14 -2.93 -7.35
C GLY A 117 -3.44 -1.44 -7.39
N LEU A 118 -2.69 -0.66 -6.61
CA LEU A 118 -2.77 0.79 -6.54
C LEU A 118 -1.39 1.43 -6.75
N ALA A 119 -1.34 2.57 -7.44
CA ALA A 119 -0.17 3.43 -7.50
C ALA A 119 -0.61 4.90 -7.52
N PHE A 120 0.08 5.76 -6.79
CA PHE A 120 -0.16 7.21 -6.81
C PHE A 120 1.02 7.90 -7.50
N ALA A 121 0.80 8.50 -8.66
CA ALA A 121 1.84 9.11 -9.47
C ALA A 121 1.29 10.33 -10.22
N GLY A 122 2.08 11.39 -10.33
CA GLY A 122 1.68 12.61 -11.04
C GLY A 122 0.39 13.25 -10.52
N GLY A 123 0.10 13.11 -9.23
CA GLY A 123 -1.15 13.61 -8.62
C GLY A 123 -2.40 12.79 -8.95
N LYS A 124 -2.25 11.62 -9.56
CA LYS A 124 -3.34 10.72 -9.96
C LYS A 124 -3.23 9.37 -9.27
N LEU A 125 -4.36 8.73 -9.06
CA LEU A 125 -4.44 7.36 -8.53
C LEU A 125 -4.66 6.39 -9.69
N TYR A 126 -3.70 5.50 -9.92
CA TYR A 126 -3.82 4.38 -10.85
C TYR A 126 -4.28 3.15 -10.07
N PHE A 127 -5.16 2.36 -10.69
CA PHE A 127 -5.70 1.16 -10.09
C PHE A 127 -5.91 0.06 -11.12
N THR A 128 -5.88 -1.19 -10.70
CA THR A 128 -6.30 -2.33 -11.52
C THR A 128 -7.75 -2.69 -11.20
N ALA A 129 -8.48 -3.19 -12.19
CA ALA A 129 -9.80 -3.80 -12.02
C ALA A 129 -9.79 -5.18 -12.68
N GLU A 130 -9.52 -6.22 -11.88
CA GLU A 130 -9.23 -7.57 -12.36
C GLU A 130 -10.37 -8.18 -13.16
N THR A 131 -11.61 -8.03 -12.69
CA THR A 131 -12.81 -8.55 -13.40
C THR A 131 -12.93 -7.97 -14.81
N ASN A 132 -12.50 -6.72 -14.99
CA ASN A 132 -12.62 -6.01 -16.27
C ASN A 132 -11.35 -6.15 -17.12
N LYS A 133 -10.25 -6.70 -16.58
CA LYS A 133 -8.94 -6.82 -17.27
C LYS A 133 -8.40 -5.46 -17.72
N VAL A 134 -8.51 -4.46 -16.86
CA VAL A 134 -8.14 -3.07 -17.16
C VAL A 134 -7.28 -2.45 -16.06
N ILE A 135 -6.60 -1.37 -16.46
CA ILE A 135 -6.06 -0.34 -15.57
C ILE A 135 -6.96 0.88 -15.69
N GLY A 136 -7.31 1.49 -14.57
CA GLY A 136 -7.98 2.79 -14.53
C GLY A 136 -7.09 3.85 -13.90
N ARG A 137 -7.43 5.12 -14.16
CA ARG A 137 -6.82 6.28 -13.50
C ARG A 137 -7.92 7.19 -12.98
N TYR A 138 -7.84 7.49 -11.69
CA TYR A 138 -8.74 8.42 -11.01
C TYR A 138 -8.01 9.73 -10.73
N ASP A 139 -8.68 10.83 -11.06
CA ASP A 139 -8.21 12.17 -10.75
C ASP A 139 -8.86 12.72 -9.49
N PRO A 140 -8.11 12.87 -8.37
CA PRO A 140 -8.65 13.45 -7.16
C PRO A 140 -9.12 14.90 -7.31
N ALA A 141 -8.58 15.67 -8.25
CA ALA A 141 -8.96 17.05 -8.47
C ALA A 141 -10.35 17.19 -9.12
N THR A 142 -10.70 16.30 -10.04
CA THR A 142 -12.00 16.24 -10.71
C THR A 142 -12.95 15.22 -10.12
N GLN A 143 -12.46 14.42 -9.17
CA GLN A 143 -13.17 13.31 -8.52
C GLN A 143 -13.80 12.32 -9.53
N SER A 144 -13.07 12.01 -10.59
CA SER A 144 -13.56 11.14 -11.66
C SER A 144 -12.49 10.19 -12.18
N VAL A 145 -12.92 9.05 -12.73
CA VAL A 145 -12.05 8.19 -13.54
C VAL A 145 -11.88 8.89 -14.91
N ASP A 146 -10.67 9.36 -15.18
CA ASP A 146 -10.37 10.13 -16.41
C ASP A 146 -9.72 9.30 -17.51
N TRP A 147 -9.36 8.04 -17.24
CA TRP A 147 -8.73 7.16 -18.20
C TRP A 147 -8.89 5.69 -17.80
N VAL A 148 -9.11 4.83 -18.80
CA VAL A 148 -9.16 3.36 -18.64
C VAL A 148 -8.49 2.73 -19.85
N LEU A 149 -7.64 1.72 -19.62
CA LEU A 149 -6.97 0.93 -20.64
C LEU A 149 -7.17 -0.56 -20.40
N GLY A 150 -7.63 -1.29 -21.42
CA GLY A 150 -7.68 -2.74 -21.41
C GLY A 150 -6.29 -3.36 -21.56
N THR A 151 -5.95 -4.28 -20.69
CA THR A 151 -4.69 -5.06 -20.78
C THR A 151 -4.87 -6.31 -21.63
N GLY A 152 -6.10 -6.80 -21.74
CA GLY A 152 -6.43 -8.09 -22.36
C GLY A 152 -5.89 -9.30 -21.58
N GLN A 153 -5.41 -9.08 -20.34
CA GLN A 153 -4.79 -10.11 -19.51
C GLN A 153 -5.70 -10.50 -18.34
N ASP A 154 -5.67 -11.79 -18.00
CA ASP A 154 -6.45 -12.33 -16.88
C ASP A 154 -5.80 -12.01 -15.54
N ARG A 155 -6.62 -11.49 -14.61
CA ARG A 155 -6.20 -11.01 -13.30
C ARG A 155 -5.06 -10.00 -13.39
N THR A 156 -5.31 -8.87 -14.10
CA THR A 156 -4.43 -7.69 -14.03
C THR A 156 -4.40 -7.16 -12.59
N HIS A 157 -3.31 -7.41 -11.89
CA HIS A 157 -3.27 -7.47 -10.43
C HIS A 157 -2.55 -6.27 -9.79
N MET A 158 -1.21 -6.23 -9.88
CA MET A 158 -0.43 -5.09 -9.38
C MET A 158 -0.20 -4.07 -10.48
N VAL A 159 0.02 -2.82 -10.09
CA VAL A 159 0.36 -1.71 -10.98
C VAL A 159 1.50 -0.88 -10.42
N ALA A 160 2.41 -0.48 -11.27
CA ALA A 160 3.44 0.53 -11.00
C ALA A 160 3.50 1.52 -12.15
N VAL A 161 3.91 2.76 -11.84
CA VAL A 161 4.04 3.84 -12.83
C VAL A 161 5.46 4.39 -12.73
N SER A 162 6.12 4.60 -13.88
CA SER A 162 7.45 5.20 -13.92
C SER A 162 7.43 6.64 -13.39
N GLU A 163 8.55 7.10 -12.85
CA GLU A 163 8.66 8.50 -12.38
C GLU A 163 8.43 9.52 -13.50
N SER A 164 8.83 9.17 -14.74
CA SER A 164 8.59 9.98 -15.95
C SER A 164 7.14 9.97 -16.42
N LEU A 165 6.29 9.13 -15.85
CA LEU A 165 4.88 8.93 -16.19
C LEU A 165 4.63 8.44 -17.64
N ASP A 166 5.66 7.98 -18.32
CA ASP A 166 5.62 7.50 -19.70
C ASP A 166 5.39 5.99 -19.82
N ARG A 167 5.51 5.27 -18.69
CA ARG A 167 5.33 3.82 -18.61
C ARG A 167 4.46 3.41 -17.44
N ILE A 168 3.66 2.40 -17.68
CA ILE A 168 2.89 1.70 -16.66
C ILE A 168 3.24 0.22 -16.75
N PHE A 169 3.39 -0.42 -15.61
CA PHE A 169 3.72 -1.84 -15.48
C PHE A 169 2.62 -2.55 -14.72
N THR A 170 2.25 -3.76 -15.15
CA THR A 170 1.31 -4.60 -14.40
C THR A 170 1.76 -6.04 -14.35
N SER A 171 1.45 -6.72 -13.26
CA SER A 171 1.43 -8.18 -13.22
C SER A 171 0.03 -8.70 -13.57
N ASN A 172 -0.02 -9.87 -14.20
CA ASN A 172 -1.26 -10.52 -14.61
C ASN A 172 -1.22 -11.97 -14.17
N VAL A 173 -1.85 -12.25 -13.02
CA VAL A 173 -1.65 -13.47 -12.26
C VAL A 173 -2.05 -14.71 -13.04
N SER A 174 -3.26 -14.72 -13.62
CA SER A 174 -3.76 -15.89 -14.34
C SER A 174 -3.17 -16.03 -15.76
N SER A 175 -2.76 -14.92 -16.35
CA SER A 175 -2.02 -14.95 -17.64
C SER A 175 -0.54 -15.29 -17.47
N GLY A 176 0.02 -15.21 -16.26
CA GLY A 176 1.43 -15.49 -16.01
C GLY A 176 2.37 -14.51 -16.72
N THR A 177 2.00 -13.22 -16.78
CA THR A 177 2.73 -12.20 -17.57
C THR A 177 2.96 -10.94 -16.78
N ILE A 178 3.95 -10.17 -17.23
CA ILE A 178 4.11 -8.75 -16.95
C ILE A 178 3.73 -7.96 -18.22
N SER A 179 2.93 -6.90 -18.07
CA SER A 179 2.68 -5.95 -19.15
C SER A 179 3.55 -4.71 -18.96
N ILE A 180 4.23 -4.31 -20.03
CA ILE A 180 4.87 -3.00 -20.15
C ILE A 180 3.98 -2.17 -21.10
N ILE A 181 3.49 -1.05 -20.59
CA ILE A 181 2.54 -0.18 -21.27
C ILE A 181 3.20 1.17 -21.45
N GLU A 182 3.35 1.60 -22.70
CA GLU A 182 4.07 2.82 -23.08
C GLU A 182 3.18 3.76 -23.85
N GLU A 183 3.30 5.04 -23.55
CA GLU A 183 2.67 6.08 -24.36
C GLU A 183 3.45 6.26 -25.67
N ASN A 184 2.76 6.16 -26.80
CA ASN A 184 3.33 6.39 -28.11
C ASN A 184 2.65 7.60 -28.78
N ALA A 185 3.44 8.50 -29.32
CA ALA A 185 2.95 9.49 -30.24
C ALA A 185 2.77 8.82 -31.62
N VAL A 186 1.55 8.81 -32.13
CA VAL A 186 1.26 8.39 -33.52
C VAL A 186 1.07 9.62 -34.34
N ALA A 187 1.88 9.76 -35.42
CA ALA A 187 1.62 10.78 -36.44
C ALA A 187 0.34 10.39 -37.18
N ALA A 188 -0.74 11.08 -36.88
CA ALA A 188 -2.00 10.93 -37.60
C ALA A 188 -2.23 12.14 -38.50
N GLY A 189 -2.87 11.95 -39.64
CA GLY A 189 -3.16 13.03 -40.60
C GLY A 189 -4.03 14.19 -40.06
N SER A 190 -4.46 14.11 -38.80
CA SER A 190 -5.27 15.15 -38.12
C SER A 190 -4.59 15.69 -36.83
N GLY A 191 -3.28 15.49 -36.66
CA GLY A 191 -2.52 15.91 -35.50
C GLY A 191 -2.00 14.74 -34.65
N PRO A 192 -1.08 14.98 -33.70
CA PRO A 192 -0.52 13.93 -32.88
C PRO A 192 -1.59 13.34 -31.95
N ARG A 193 -1.83 12.05 -32.08
CA ARG A 193 -2.64 11.27 -31.12
C ARG A 193 -1.73 10.50 -30.20
N LYS A 194 -2.01 10.58 -28.91
CA LYS A 194 -1.39 9.73 -27.91
C LYS A 194 -2.10 8.38 -27.93
N THR A 195 -1.35 7.31 -28.10
CA THR A 195 -1.84 5.94 -28.02
C THR A 195 -1.00 5.17 -27.01
N TRP A 196 -1.54 4.06 -26.52
CA TRP A 196 -0.84 3.20 -25.57
C TRP A 196 -0.52 1.86 -26.25
N ARG A 197 0.74 1.45 -26.17
CA ARG A 197 1.17 0.12 -26.59
C ARG A 197 1.27 -0.76 -25.36
N VAL A 198 0.62 -1.91 -25.39
CA VAL A 198 0.75 -2.96 -24.38
C VAL A 198 1.65 -4.05 -24.92
N THR A 199 2.73 -4.37 -24.21
CA THR A 199 3.62 -5.50 -24.50
C THR A 199 3.56 -6.46 -23.34
N ASN A 200 3.11 -7.70 -23.58
CA ASN A 200 3.01 -8.74 -22.57
C ASN A 200 4.20 -9.68 -22.66
N ILE A 201 4.84 -9.98 -21.52
CA ILE A 201 6.05 -10.77 -21.39
C ILE A 201 5.77 -11.90 -20.42
N ALA A 202 5.99 -13.14 -20.84
CA ALA A 202 5.82 -14.31 -19.98
C ALA A 202 6.77 -14.22 -18.76
N ALA A 203 6.23 -14.49 -17.58
CA ALA A 203 6.96 -14.36 -16.30
C ALA A 203 6.79 -15.58 -15.38
N GLY A 204 5.87 -16.52 -15.70
CA GLY A 204 5.62 -17.73 -14.92
C GLY A 204 4.20 -17.81 -14.35
N HIS A 205 3.82 -18.98 -13.83
CA HIS A 205 2.45 -19.20 -13.34
C HIS A 205 2.23 -18.50 -11.99
N GLY A 206 1.11 -17.80 -11.90
CA GLY A 206 0.78 -17.04 -10.69
C GLY A 206 1.69 -15.83 -10.49
N THR A 207 2.04 -15.12 -11.57
CA THR A 207 2.81 -13.86 -11.51
C THR A 207 2.03 -12.81 -10.76
N GLU A 208 2.33 -12.58 -9.48
CA GLU A 208 1.55 -11.76 -8.57
C GLU A 208 2.27 -10.44 -8.25
N GLY A 209 3.29 -10.47 -7.41
CA GLY A 209 4.07 -9.28 -7.09
C GLY A 209 5.20 -9.03 -8.08
N PHE A 210 5.51 -7.77 -8.31
CA PHE A 210 6.69 -7.35 -9.05
C PHE A 210 7.21 -6.03 -8.51
N ASP A 211 8.44 -5.71 -8.87
CA ASP A 211 9.00 -4.39 -8.66
C ASP A 211 9.93 -4.00 -9.81
N VAL A 212 10.11 -2.72 -10.00
CA VAL A 212 11.02 -2.16 -11.00
C VAL A 212 12.30 -1.75 -10.29
N SER A 213 13.46 -2.10 -10.86
CA SER A 213 14.74 -1.67 -10.29
C SER A 213 14.81 -0.14 -10.21
N PRO A 214 15.48 0.45 -9.20
CA PRO A 214 15.55 1.90 -9.05
C PRO A 214 16.13 2.65 -10.24
N ASP A 215 16.96 1.98 -11.05
CA ASP A 215 17.49 2.55 -12.31
C ASP A 215 16.55 2.39 -13.52
N GLY A 216 15.38 1.75 -13.31
CA GLY A 216 14.34 1.56 -14.32
C GLY A 216 14.67 0.54 -15.40
N LYS A 217 15.75 -0.24 -15.27
CA LYS A 217 16.21 -1.15 -16.33
C LYS A 217 15.63 -2.54 -16.25
N GLU A 218 15.30 -3.02 -15.06
CA GLU A 218 14.81 -4.37 -14.85
C GLU A 218 13.46 -4.37 -14.13
N ILE A 219 12.64 -5.35 -14.46
CA ILE A 219 11.47 -5.75 -13.67
C ILE A 219 11.75 -7.14 -13.14
N TRP A 220 11.58 -7.30 -11.84
CA TRP A 220 11.62 -8.63 -11.21
C TRP A 220 10.20 -9.02 -10.85
N ALA A 221 9.75 -10.18 -11.29
CA ALA A 221 8.38 -10.65 -11.15
C ALA A 221 8.34 -11.99 -10.41
N ALA A 222 7.57 -12.03 -9.33
CA ALA A 222 7.41 -13.20 -8.46
C ALA A 222 6.26 -14.09 -8.97
N SER A 223 6.55 -15.37 -9.20
CA SER A 223 5.60 -16.37 -9.67
C SER A 223 5.28 -17.34 -8.55
N ALA A 224 4.10 -17.17 -7.92
CA ALA A 224 3.73 -17.86 -6.69
C ALA A 224 3.61 -19.39 -6.85
N GLN A 225 3.14 -19.87 -8.01
CA GLN A 225 2.94 -21.29 -8.27
C GLN A 225 4.24 -22.00 -8.65
N ASP A 226 5.13 -21.29 -9.34
CA ASP A 226 6.40 -21.86 -9.81
C ASP A 226 7.52 -21.71 -8.76
N ALA A 227 7.31 -20.91 -7.71
CA ALA A 227 8.33 -20.53 -6.74
C ALA A 227 9.59 -19.96 -7.44
N THR A 228 9.38 -19.04 -8.39
CA THR A 228 10.44 -18.42 -9.17
C THR A 228 10.31 -16.90 -9.19
N VAL A 229 11.40 -16.25 -9.57
CA VAL A 229 11.41 -14.83 -9.97
C VAL A 229 11.95 -14.74 -11.39
N THR A 230 11.19 -14.11 -12.27
CA THR A 230 11.61 -13.81 -13.64
C THR A 230 12.09 -12.37 -13.74
N ILE A 231 13.28 -12.20 -14.31
CA ILE A 231 13.91 -10.91 -14.54
C ILE A 231 13.66 -10.51 -16.00
N ILE A 232 13.12 -9.32 -16.20
CA ILE A 232 12.75 -8.78 -17.50
C ILE A 232 13.55 -7.50 -17.73
N ASP A 233 14.24 -7.43 -18.86
CA ASP A 233 14.87 -6.20 -19.33
C ASP A 233 13.81 -5.25 -19.94
N VAL A 234 13.71 -4.05 -19.38
CA VAL A 234 12.67 -3.06 -19.75
C VAL A 234 12.86 -2.52 -21.16
N THR A 235 14.10 -2.42 -21.62
CA THR A 235 14.42 -1.86 -22.95
C THR A 235 14.10 -2.84 -24.06
N SER A 236 14.61 -4.06 -23.96
CA SER A 236 14.36 -5.11 -24.94
C SER A 236 12.99 -5.78 -24.80
N LYS A 237 12.32 -5.58 -23.63
CA LYS A 237 11.03 -6.19 -23.28
C LYS A 237 11.05 -7.71 -23.37
N ARG A 238 12.10 -8.28 -22.83
CA ARG A 238 12.33 -9.74 -22.83
C ARG A 238 12.70 -10.22 -21.44
N ALA A 239 12.21 -11.41 -21.08
CA ALA A 239 12.73 -12.13 -19.94
C ALA A 239 14.19 -12.52 -20.24
N THR A 240 15.09 -12.18 -19.33
CA THR A 240 16.52 -12.44 -19.45
C THR A 240 16.95 -13.63 -18.60
N GLN A 241 16.25 -13.86 -17.48
CA GLN A 241 16.59 -14.92 -16.54
C GLN A 241 15.36 -15.29 -15.69
N THR A 242 15.29 -16.57 -15.27
CA THR A 242 14.34 -17.05 -14.25
C THR A 242 15.13 -17.75 -13.15
N LEU A 243 14.91 -17.31 -11.92
CA LEU A 243 15.61 -17.77 -10.73
C LEU A 243 14.67 -18.63 -9.88
N PRO A 244 15.06 -19.83 -9.45
CA PRO A 244 14.35 -20.54 -8.40
C PRO A 244 14.52 -19.81 -7.07
N ILE A 245 13.45 -19.69 -6.30
CA ILE A 245 13.42 -19.01 -5.01
C ILE A 245 13.09 -20.00 -3.90
N SER A 246 13.82 -19.94 -2.79
CA SER A 246 13.66 -20.88 -1.69
C SER A 246 12.39 -20.66 -0.84
N VAL A 247 11.67 -19.56 -1.05
CA VAL A 247 10.41 -19.24 -0.37
C VAL A 247 9.23 -19.79 -1.19
N ARG A 248 8.32 -20.50 -0.52
CA ARG A 248 7.11 -21.03 -1.17
C ARG A 248 6.02 -19.96 -1.28
N GLY A 249 5.26 -19.98 -2.39
CA GLY A 249 4.19 -19.03 -2.64
C GLY A 249 4.74 -17.60 -2.68
N THR A 250 5.80 -17.40 -3.50
CA THR A 250 6.42 -16.09 -3.71
C THR A 250 5.36 -15.07 -4.06
N ASN A 251 5.13 -14.08 -3.19
CA ASN A 251 3.98 -13.21 -3.28
C ASN A 251 4.36 -11.77 -3.64
N ARG A 252 5.19 -11.14 -2.82
CA ARG A 252 5.65 -9.77 -3.07
C ARG A 252 7.17 -9.72 -3.15
N LEU A 253 7.67 -8.75 -3.88
CA LEU A 253 9.08 -8.42 -3.86
C LEU A 253 9.30 -6.91 -3.91
N LYS A 254 10.41 -6.45 -3.34
CA LYS A 254 10.81 -5.06 -3.32
C LYS A 254 12.32 -4.92 -3.43
N PHE A 255 12.76 -4.02 -4.30
CA PHE A 255 14.14 -3.55 -4.31
C PHE A 255 14.42 -2.68 -3.09
N THR A 256 15.64 -2.75 -2.55
CA THR A 256 16.14 -1.69 -1.68
C THR A 256 16.28 -0.40 -2.48
N PRO A 257 16.15 0.79 -1.84
CA PRO A 257 16.24 2.08 -2.55
C PRO A 257 17.55 2.29 -3.32
N ASP A 258 18.64 1.67 -2.87
CA ASP A 258 19.95 1.69 -3.55
C ASP A 258 20.07 0.67 -4.69
N GLY A 259 19.05 -0.15 -4.89
CA GLY A 259 19.01 -1.19 -5.93
C GLY A 259 19.95 -2.38 -5.70
N THR A 260 20.64 -2.44 -4.56
CA THR A 260 21.63 -3.51 -4.33
C THR A 260 21.04 -4.84 -3.94
N ARG A 261 19.84 -4.84 -3.35
CA ARG A 261 19.16 -6.04 -2.84
C ARG A 261 17.70 -6.09 -3.25
N VAL A 262 17.14 -7.30 -3.22
CA VAL A 262 15.71 -7.56 -3.45
C VAL A 262 15.20 -8.45 -2.32
N LEU A 263 14.18 -7.98 -1.62
CA LEU A 263 13.45 -8.77 -0.63
C LEU A 263 12.27 -9.44 -1.29
N ILE A 264 12.07 -10.72 -1.02
CA ILE A 264 10.98 -11.53 -1.61
C ILE A 264 10.25 -12.24 -0.47
N SER A 265 8.97 -11.97 -0.31
CA SER A 265 8.10 -12.62 0.65
C SER A 265 7.35 -13.79 0.05
N GLY A 266 6.89 -14.71 0.89
CA GLY A 266 6.06 -15.84 0.48
C GLY A 266 4.99 -16.19 1.47
N LEU A 267 3.79 -16.43 0.94
CA LEU A 267 2.60 -16.81 1.70
C LEU A 267 2.56 -18.30 2.07
N GLY A 268 3.48 -19.11 1.54
CA GLY A 268 3.52 -20.54 1.83
C GLY A 268 3.64 -20.80 3.33
N GLY A 269 2.66 -21.52 3.89
CA GLY A 269 2.65 -21.90 5.31
C GLY A 269 3.61 -23.04 5.61
N GLY A 270 3.91 -23.24 6.91
CA GLY A 270 4.78 -24.29 7.44
C GLY A 270 6.08 -23.78 8.00
N ALA A 271 6.89 -24.69 8.53
CA ALA A 271 8.25 -24.37 9.01
C ALA A 271 9.14 -24.02 7.81
N GLY A 272 9.92 -22.96 7.92
CA GLY A 272 10.87 -22.54 6.90
C GLY A 272 10.85 -21.02 6.66
N SER A 273 11.66 -20.58 5.71
CA SER A 273 11.82 -19.17 5.41
C SER A 273 10.58 -18.60 4.71
N ASN A 274 10.12 -17.44 5.20
CA ASN A 274 8.99 -16.69 4.65
C ASN A 274 9.44 -15.40 3.96
N LEU A 275 10.69 -15.02 4.15
CA LEU A 275 11.33 -13.90 3.49
C LEU A 275 12.75 -14.28 3.09
N VAL A 276 13.14 -13.96 1.88
CA VAL A 276 14.51 -14.14 1.37
C VAL A 276 15.00 -12.83 0.80
N VAL A 277 16.32 -12.60 0.91
CA VAL A 277 17.01 -11.46 0.33
C VAL A 277 17.99 -11.94 -0.70
N LEU A 278 17.91 -11.40 -1.90
CA LEU A 278 18.87 -11.60 -2.97
C LEU A 278 19.75 -10.37 -3.11
N GLU A 279 21.01 -10.60 -3.45
CA GLU A 279 21.87 -9.56 -3.99
C GLU A 279 21.52 -9.35 -5.46
N ALA A 280 21.16 -8.11 -5.83
CA ALA A 280 20.65 -7.82 -7.17
C ALA A 280 21.71 -8.09 -8.26
N ALA A 281 22.99 -7.76 -8.03
CA ALA A 281 24.05 -7.93 -9.02
C ALA A 281 24.40 -9.41 -9.31
N THR A 282 24.46 -10.25 -8.29
CA THR A 282 24.86 -11.66 -8.41
C THR A 282 23.70 -12.62 -8.60
N ARG A 283 22.46 -12.15 -8.37
CA ARG A 283 21.22 -12.95 -8.40
C ARG A 283 21.18 -14.08 -7.35
N LYS A 284 22.02 -14.01 -6.32
CA LYS A 284 22.12 -15.04 -5.29
C LYS A 284 21.35 -14.66 -4.04
N GLU A 285 20.73 -15.66 -3.42
CA GLU A 285 20.17 -15.52 -2.08
C GLU A 285 21.29 -15.34 -1.05
N VAL A 286 21.24 -14.25 -0.29
CA VAL A 286 22.26 -13.90 0.72
C VAL A 286 21.75 -14.04 2.13
N LYS A 287 20.43 -13.99 2.33
CA LYS A 287 19.80 -14.13 3.65
C LYS A 287 18.42 -14.73 3.54
N LYS A 288 18.07 -15.54 4.55
CA LYS A 288 16.72 -16.13 4.73
C LYS A 288 16.22 -15.81 6.12
N PHE A 289 14.94 -15.51 6.22
CA PHE A 289 14.29 -15.24 7.50
C PHE A 289 13.11 -16.19 7.68
N ASP A 290 13.02 -16.80 8.84
CA ASP A 290 11.80 -17.40 9.34
C ASP A 290 11.07 -16.38 10.21
N LEU A 291 9.99 -15.82 9.65
CA LEU A 291 9.16 -14.84 10.35
C LEU A 291 8.05 -15.51 11.18
N GLY A 292 8.00 -16.85 11.14
CA GLY A 292 7.06 -17.69 11.89
C GLY A 292 5.71 -17.87 11.20
N GLY A 293 5.48 -17.31 10.00
CA GLY A 293 4.23 -17.43 9.26
C GLY A 293 4.32 -16.85 7.87
N GLY A 294 3.32 -17.10 7.01
CA GLY A 294 3.27 -16.56 5.65
C GLY A 294 3.39 -15.04 5.66
N ALA A 295 4.26 -14.53 4.78
CA ALA A 295 4.56 -13.11 4.64
C ALA A 295 3.99 -12.56 3.33
N ALA A 296 3.32 -11.41 3.40
CA ALA A 296 2.69 -10.72 2.29
C ALA A 296 3.42 -9.39 1.97
N GLY A 297 2.76 -8.26 2.20
CA GLY A 297 3.24 -6.93 1.84
C GLY A 297 4.63 -6.60 2.39
N ILE A 298 5.40 -5.88 1.58
CA ILE A 298 6.72 -5.35 1.95
C ILE A 298 6.73 -3.86 1.64
N VAL A 299 7.18 -3.05 2.59
CA VAL A 299 7.49 -1.64 2.35
C VAL A 299 8.87 -1.29 2.89
N MET A 300 9.63 -0.51 2.11
CA MET A 300 10.95 -0.03 2.50
C MET A 300 10.86 1.38 3.09
N VAL A 301 11.67 1.65 4.10
CA VAL A 301 11.96 3.04 4.49
C VAL A 301 12.79 3.68 3.37
N PRO A 302 12.49 4.92 2.94
CA PRO A 302 13.18 5.54 1.81
C PRO A 302 14.70 5.70 1.96
N ASP A 303 15.21 5.74 3.20
CA ASP A 303 16.65 5.78 3.47
C ASP A 303 17.34 4.40 3.36
N GLY A 304 16.58 3.35 3.07
CA GLY A 304 17.11 1.99 2.95
C GLY A 304 17.51 1.33 4.28
N SER A 305 17.25 1.93 5.42
CA SER A 305 17.66 1.40 6.72
C SER A 305 16.86 0.18 7.16
N ARG A 306 15.56 0.14 6.82
CA ARG A 306 14.62 -0.88 7.29
C ARG A 306 13.63 -1.29 6.21
N ALA A 307 13.16 -2.52 6.34
CA ALA A 307 11.96 -3.01 5.66
C ALA A 307 10.92 -3.43 6.71
N TYR A 308 9.66 -3.17 6.40
CA TYR A 308 8.51 -3.68 7.13
C TYR A 308 7.85 -4.77 6.30
N VAL A 309 7.58 -5.91 6.92
CA VAL A 309 7.04 -7.10 6.23
C VAL A 309 5.79 -7.57 6.97
N ALA A 310 4.65 -7.57 6.29
CA ALA A 310 3.41 -8.10 6.84
C ALA A 310 3.50 -9.63 6.98
N VAL A 311 3.38 -10.14 8.20
CA VAL A 311 3.37 -11.58 8.49
C VAL A 311 1.92 -11.98 8.75
N SER A 312 1.17 -12.19 7.67
CA SER A 312 -0.29 -12.40 7.68
C SER A 312 -0.70 -13.61 8.54
N GLY A 313 0.11 -14.65 8.56
CA GLY A 313 -0.15 -15.85 9.36
C GLY A 313 0.15 -15.69 10.86
N LYS A 314 0.57 -14.51 11.32
CA LYS A 314 0.96 -14.24 12.74
C LYS A 314 0.46 -12.90 13.26
N ASP A 315 -0.41 -12.23 12.55
CA ASP A 315 -1.03 -10.97 12.98
C ASP A 315 0.00 -9.93 13.46
N LYS A 316 1.10 -9.79 12.69
CA LYS A 316 2.19 -8.85 13.01
C LYS A 316 2.85 -8.31 11.75
N VAL A 317 3.53 -7.18 11.89
CA VAL A 317 4.51 -6.69 10.92
C VAL A 317 5.90 -6.87 11.51
N ALA A 318 6.78 -7.59 10.81
CA ALA A 318 8.18 -7.72 11.18
C ALA A 318 8.98 -6.50 10.72
N VAL A 319 9.93 -6.05 11.53
CA VAL A 319 10.88 -4.98 11.19
C VAL A 319 12.23 -5.62 10.90
N VAL A 320 12.69 -5.52 9.68
CA VAL A 320 13.98 -6.04 9.23
C VAL A 320 14.96 -4.88 9.12
N ASP A 321 16.02 -4.92 9.88
CA ASP A 321 17.16 -4.01 9.73
C ASP A 321 18.01 -4.47 8.54
N LEU A 322 18.12 -3.60 7.53
CA LEU A 322 18.80 -3.96 6.27
C LEU A 322 20.32 -3.82 6.32
N LYS A 323 20.86 -3.22 7.40
CA LYS A 323 22.30 -3.15 7.63
C LYS A 323 22.82 -4.40 8.33
N SER A 324 22.20 -4.78 9.46
CA SER A 324 22.57 -5.98 10.21
C SER A 324 22.01 -7.27 9.59
N MET A 325 21.01 -7.16 8.72
CA MET A 325 20.25 -8.29 8.14
C MET A 325 19.62 -9.18 9.22
N GLU A 326 18.95 -8.53 10.19
CA GLU A 326 18.28 -9.18 11.30
C GLU A 326 16.87 -8.60 11.52
N VAL A 327 15.99 -9.39 12.15
CA VAL A 327 14.70 -8.89 12.60
C VAL A 327 14.95 -8.07 13.87
N SER A 328 14.77 -6.76 13.78
CA SER A 328 15.06 -5.81 14.88
C SER A 328 13.85 -5.49 15.76
N GLY A 329 12.66 -5.93 15.36
CA GLY A 329 11.43 -5.67 16.10
C GLY A 329 10.18 -6.18 15.38
N SER A 330 9.03 -5.92 15.98
CA SER A 330 7.75 -6.20 15.35
C SER A 330 6.65 -5.29 15.89
N VAL A 331 5.62 -5.08 15.08
CA VAL A 331 4.35 -4.45 15.45
C VAL A 331 3.29 -5.53 15.56
N SER A 332 2.65 -5.68 16.71
CA SER A 332 1.46 -6.53 16.84
C SER A 332 0.27 -5.81 16.22
N THR A 333 -0.37 -6.43 15.26
CA THR A 333 -1.48 -5.85 14.49
C THR A 333 -2.81 -6.55 14.81
N GLY A 334 -3.88 -6.10 14.18
CA GLY A 334 -5.08 -6.91 13.99
C GLY A 334 -4.84 -8.06 13.02
N LYS A 335 -5.92 -8.73 12.65
CA LYS A 335 -5.85 -10.00 11.93
C LYS A 335 -5.44 -9.85 10.47
N GLN A 336 -4.53 -10.72 10.06
CA GLN A 336 -4.10 -10.91 8.68
C GLN A 336 -3.61 -9.59 8.05
N PRO A 337 -2.50 -8.99 8.56
CA PRO A 337 -1.91 -7.82 7.91
C PRO A 337 -1.50 -8.17 6.47
N ASP A 338 -1.75 -7.23 5.52
CA ASP A 338 -1.53 -7.43 4.09
C ASP A 338 -0.80 -6.23 3.46
N GLY A 339 -1.51 -5.32 2.80
CA GLY A 339 -0.91 -4.14 2.19
C GLY A 339 -0.26 -3.20 3.20
N LEU A 340 0.92 -2.70 2.86
CA LEU A 340 1.69 -1.76 3.65
C LEU A 340 2.03 -0.52 2.84
N ALA A 341 2.01 0.66 3.47
CA ALA A 341 2.52 1.88 2.86
C ALA A 341 3.34 2.72 3.85
N TRP A 342 4.28 3.48 3.31
CA TRP A 342 5.05 4.45 4.06
C TRP A 342 4.60 5.86 3.73
N VAL A 343 4.30 6.63 4.75
CA VAL A 343 4.03 8.08 4.62
C VAL A 343 5.30 8.82 4.99
N GLN A 344 5.85 9.55 4.03
CA GLN A 344 7.04 10.35 4.27
C GLN A 344 6.72 11.53 5.17
N GLY A 345 7.57 11.79 6.15
CA GLY A 345 7.51 13.00 6.95
C GLY A 345 7.71 14.25 6.07
N LYS A 346 7.03 15.35 6.40
CA LYS A 346 7.38 16.64 5.81
C LYS A 346 8.81 16.97 6.21
N LYS A 347 9.64 17.25 5.20
CA LYS A 347 10.97 17.84 5.45
C LYS A 347 10.84 19.27 5.92
#